data_564f903c794e9b66e33042f8b4160b1d
#
_entry.id   564f903c794e9b66e33042f8b4160b1d
#
_cell.length_a   1.000
_cell.length_b   1.000
_cell.length_c   1.000
_cell.angle_alpha   90.00
_cell.angle_beta   90.00
_cell.angle_gamma   90.00
#
_symmetry.space_group_name_H-M   'P 1'
#
loop_
_entity.id
_entity.type
_entity.pdbx_description
1 polymer ?
#
loop_
_entity_poly.entity_id
_entity_poly.type
_entity_poly.pdbx_seq_one_letter_code
_entity_poly.pdbx_strand_id
1 'polypeptide(L)'
;MAGAAHDGPPDQVDGLDVVVIEKDGDTLLRVVGEVDSYTAPLLRRRLLQQVERDAGEVVVDLTDTTLIDSTGLGVLVSAAARLHERRGRLMVVCPSPFLREVFALSGVDQLVHVVGATGDGG
;
A
#
# COMPACT_ATOMS: atom_id res chain seq x y z
N MET A 1 -5.17 -24.23 -20.85
CA MET A 1 -5.21 -23.29 -20.53
C MET A 1 -4.73 -22.92 -19.30
N ALA A 2 -3.67 -22.69 -19.28
CA ALA A 2 -3.04 -22.31 -18.10
C ALA A 2 -3.65 -21.10 -17.47
N GLY A 3 -4.17 -20.27 -18.29
CA GLY A 3 -4.76 -19.09 -17.71
C GLY A 3 -5.89 -19.41 -16.79
N ALA A 4 -6.46 -20.55 -16.97
CA ALA A 4 -7.56 -20.90 -16.11
C ALA A 4 -7.13 -21.09 -14.69
N ALA A 5 -5.88 -21.28 -14.46
CA ALA A 5 -5.44 -21.45 -13.10
C ALA A 5 -5.55 -20.18 -12.30
N HIS A 6 -5.69 -19.05 -12.96
CA HIS A 6 -5.73 -17.79 -12.25
C HIS A 6 -7.17 -17.31 -12.16
N ASP A 7 -7.83 -17.65 -11.09
CA ASP A 7 -9.22 -17.27 -10.89
C ASP A 7 -9.39 -15.93 -10.23
N GLY A 8 -8.37 -15.42 -9.63
CA GLY A 8 -8.50 -14.16 -8.93
C GLY A 8 -8.21 -12.98 -9.82
N PRO A 9 -8.31 -11.78 -9.28
CA PRO A 9 -7.96 -10.58 -10.02
C PRO A 9 -6.47 -10.58 -10.32
N PRO A 10 -6.05 -9.87 -11.35
CA PRO A 10 -4.65 -9.81 -11.69
C PRO A 10 -3.85 -9.10 -10.60
N ASP A 11 -2.56 -9.42 -10.51
CA ASP A 11 -1.65 -8.73 -9.62
C ASP A 11 -1.17 -7.43 -10.24
N GLN A 12 -1.58 -7.17 -11.47
CA GLN A 12 -1.07 -6.07 -12.24
C GLN A 12 -2.17 -5.54 -13.14
N VAL A 13 -2.23 -4.24 -13.27
CA VAL A 13 -3.05 -3.57 -14.27
C VAL A 13 -2.13 -2.60 -15.00
N ASP A 14 -2.58 -2.05 -16.13
CA ASP A 14 -1.76 -1.07 -16.84
C ASP A 14 -1.40 0.07 -15.90
N GLY A 15 -0.12 0.28 -15.71
CA GLY A 15 0.40 1.37 -14.90
C GLY A 15 0.69 1.03 -13.46
N LEU A 16 0.35 -0.17 -12.99
CA LEU A 16 0.58 -0.53 -11.59
C LEU A 16 0.83 -2.02 -11.40
N ASP A 17 1.90 -2.32 -10.67
CA ASP A 17 2.18 -3.66 -10.16
C ASP A 17 2.14 -3.59 -8.64
N VAL A 18 1.55 -4.59 -8.01
CA VAL A 18 1.58 -4.72 -6.56
C VAL A 18 2.17 -6.08 -6.23
N VAL A 19 3.33 -6.08 -5.59
CA VAL A 19 4.04 -7.31 -5.22
C VAL A 19 3.91 -7.51 -3.72
N VAL A 20 3.39 -8.67 -3.32
CA VAL A 20 3.19 -8.97 -1.90
C VAL A 20 4.29 -9.91 -1.43
N ILE A 21 4.98 -9.53 -0.37
CA ILE A 21 6.07 -10.31 0.21
C ILE A 21 5.73 -10.55 1.68
N GLU A 22 5.69 -11.81 2.06
CA GLU A 22 5.41 -12.18 3.46
C GLU A 22 6.66 -12.74 4.09
N LYS A 23 6.98 -12.27 5.29
CA LYS A 23 8.15 -12.76 6.00
C LYS A 23 7.91 -12.65 7.50
N ASP A 24 8.06 -13.77 8.21
CA ASP A 24 8.00 -13.81 9.68
C ASP A 24 6.71 -13.21 10.24
N GLY A 25 5.61 -13.42 9.55
CA GLY A 25 4.31 -12.92 10.01
C GLY A 25 3.99 -11.50 9.58
N ASP A 26 4.97 -10.78 9.04
CA ASP A 26 4.74 -9.43 8.54
C ASP A 26 4.54 -9.45 7.02
N THR A 27 3.90 -8.43 6.51
CA THR A 27 3.62 -8.33 5.08
C THR A 27 4.12 -7.01 4.53
N LEU A 28 4.79 -7.11 3.39
CA LEU A 28 5.25 -5.93 2.64
C LEU A 28 4.56 -5.94 1.29
N LEU A 29 3.91 -4.82 0.93
CA LEU A 29 3.39 -4.63 -0.41
C LEU A 29 4.27 -3.60 -1.11
N ARG A 30 4.93 -4.02 -2.17
CA ARG A 30 5.71 -3.10 -2.99
C ARG A 30 4.82 -2.61 -4.13
N VAL A 31 4.68 -1.29 -4.25
CA VAL A 31 3.79 -0.67 -5.22
C VAL A 31 4.66 0.00 -6.28
N VAL A 32 4.57 -0.48 -7.51
CA VAL A 32 5.43 -0.01 -8.60
C VAL A 32 4.56 0.63 -9.67
N GLY A 33 4.73 1.93 -9.88
CA GLY A 33 4.01 2.66 -10.92
C GLY A 33 3.20 3.82 -10.37
N GLU A 34 2.01 4.02 -10.91
CA GLU A 34 1.17 5.17 -10.58
C GLU A 34 -0.11 4.70 -9.91
N VAL A 35 -0.50 5.39 -8.84
CA VAL A 35 -1.74 5.08 -8.13
C VAL A 35 -2.73 6.21 -8.39
N ASP A 36 -3.73 5.93 -9.20
CA ASP A 36 -4.78 6.89 -9.56
C ASP A 36 -6.14 6.18 -9.51
N SER A 37 -7.17 6.85 -9.99
CA SER A 37 -8.52 6.28 -9.91
C SER A 37 -8.67 4.99 -10.71
N TYR A 38 -7.85 4.80 -11.75
CA TYR A 38 -7.89 3.58 -12.56
C TYR A 38 -7.18 2.42 -11.86
N THR A 39 -6.03 2.68 -11.24
CA THR A 39 -5.19 1.63 -10.65
C THR A 39 -5.47 1.39 -9.18
N ALA A 40 -6.02 2.37 -8.46
CA ALA A 40 -6.26 2.24 -7.03
C ALA A 40 -7.10 1.02 -6.63
N PRO A 41 -8.07 0.57 -7.45
CA PRO A 41 -8.81 -0.63 -7.08
C PRO A 41 -7.93 -1.87 -6.92
N LEU A 42 -6.86 -2.00 -7.69
CA LEU A 42 -5.93 -3.11 -7.52
C LEU A 42 -5.22 -2.99 -6.16
N LEU A 43 -4.69 -1.82 -5.85
CA LEU A 43 -4.03 -1.61 -4.56
C LEU A 43 -5.01 -1.89 -3.42
N ARG A 44 -6.23 -1.40 -3.52
CA ARG A 44 -7.22 -1.61 -2.48
C ARG A 44 -7.47 -3.09 -2.25
N ARG A 45 -7.67 -3.85 -3.32
CA ARG A 45 -7.97 -5.27 -3.20
C ARG A 45 -6.81 -6.03 -2.57
N ARG A 46 -5.59 -5.75 -3.03
CA ARG A 46 -4.41 -6.43 -2.52
C ARG A 46 -4.17 -6.08 -1.05
N LEU A 47 -4.35 -4.83 -0.70
CA LEU A 47 -4.12 -4.36 0.65
C LEU A 47 -5.18 -4.91 1.61
N LEU A 48 -6.46 -4.91 1.21
CA LEU A 48 -7.52 -5.46 2.05
C LEU A 48 -7.35 -6.96 2.27
N GLN A 49 -6.83 -7.69 1.28
CA GLN A 49 -6.54 -9.11 1.47
C GLN A 49 -5.56 -9.31 2.62
N GLN A 50 -4.57 -8.45 2.75
CA GLN A 50 -3.59 -8.56 3.83
C GLN A 50 -4.19 -8.17 5.17
N VAL A 51 -5.02 -7.13 5.19
CA VAL A 51 -5.70 -6.70 6.41
C VAL A 51 -6.56 -7.85 6.95
N GLU A 52 -7.25 -8.57 6.06
CA GLU A 52 -8.15 -9.64 6.49
C GLU A 52 -7.40 -10.89 6.94
N ARG A 53 -6.12 -10.98 6.67
CA ARG A 53 -5.34 -12.18 6.98
C ARG A 53 -4.67 -12.13 8.35
N ASP A 54 -5.14 -11.33 9.24
CA ASP A 54 -4.58 -11.29 10.59
C ASP A 54 -3.12 -10.83 10.58
N ALA A 55 -2.80 -9.85 9.81
CA ALA A 55 -1.46 -9.31 9.78
C ALA A 55 -1.25 -8.37 10.96
N GLY A 56 -0.11 -8.48 11.63
CA GLY A 56 0.23 -7.56 12.69
C GLY A 56 0.63 -6.21 12.12
N GLU A 57 1.66 -6.21 11.27
CA GLU A 57 2.09 -4.99 10.62
C GLU A 57 2.10 -5.21 9.11
N VAL A 58 1.53 -4.25 8.40
CA VAL A 58 1.54 -4.24 6.95
C VAL A 58 2.35 -3.03 6.52
N VAL A 59 3.36 -3.25 5.69
CA VAL A 59 4.20 -2.19 5.16
C VAL A 59 3.86 -2.00 3.69
N VAL A 60 3.55 -0.76 3.32
CA VAL A 60 3.33 -0.40 1.92
C VAL A 60 4.55 0.38 1.46
N ASP A 61 5.30 -0.18 0.51
CA ASP A 61 6.54 0.40 0.04
C ASP A 61 6.29 1.16 -1.26
N LEU A 62 6.41 2.47 -1.20
CA LEU A 62 6.18 3.37 -2.33
C LEU A 62 7.49 3.84 -2.96
N THR A 63 8.60 3.12 -2.73
CA THR A 63 9.89 3.51 -3.29
C THR A 63 9.84 3.67 -4.80
N ASP A 64 9.12 2.77 -5.47
CA ASP A 64 9.02 2.79 -6.93
C ASP A 64 7.67 3.31 -7.42
N THR A 65 6.98 4.05 -6.58
CA THR A 65 5.72 4.70 -6.92
C THR A 65 6.03 6.12 -7.39
N THR A 66 5.50 6.49 -8.56
CA THR A 66 5.80 7.79 -9.14
C THR A 66 4.68 8.80 -8.94
N LEU A 67 3.47 8.32 -8.63
CA LEU A 67 2.34 9.20 -8.43
C LEU A 67 1.32 8.52 -7.54
N ILE A 68 0.71 9.30 -6.65
CA ILE A 68 -0.42 8.84 -5.87
C ILE A 68 -1.40 10.00 -5.76
N ASP A 69 -2.66 9.76 -6.12
CA ASP A 69 -3.70 10.80 -6.05
C ASP A 69 -4.61 10.56 -4.84
N SER A 70 -5.66 11.35 -4.74
CA SER A 70 -6.56 11.28 -3.60
C SER A 70 -7.25 9.92 -3.47
N THR A 71 -7.49 9.23 -4.58
CA THR A 71 -8.09 7.90 -4.53
C THR A 71 -7.15 6.93 -3.84
N GLY A 72 -5.86 6.97 -4.22
CA GLY A 72 -4.86 6.13 -3.60
C GLY A 72 -4.64 6.45 -2.13
N LEU A 73 -4.61 7.74 -1.80
CA LEU A 73 -4.48 8.15 -0.41
C LEU A 73 -5.63 7.62 0.42
N GLY A 74 -6.85 7.67 -0.12
CA GLY A 74 -8.02 7.15 0.58
C GLY A 74 -7.94 5.66 0.84
N VAL A 75 -7.35 4.90 -0.10
CA VAL A 75 -7.14 3.47 0.09
C VAL A 75 -6.22 3.22 1.30
N LEU A 76 -5.14 3.99 1.41
CA LEU A 76 -4.21 3.82 2.52
C LEU A 76 -4.85 4.18 3.86
N VAL A 77 -5.63 5.25 3.89
CA VAL A 77 -6.31 5.67 5.11
C VAL A 77 -7.32 4.61 5.55
N SER A 78 -8.09 4.06 4.60
CA SER A 78 -9.07 3.02 4.93
C SER A 78 -8.39 1.76 5.47
N ALA A 79 -7.28 1.36 4.87
CA ALA A 79 -6.54 0.19 5.32
C ALA A 79 -5.97 0.42 6.73
N ALA A 80 -5.43 1.61 6.97
CA ALA A 80 -4.88 1.93 8.29
C ALA A 80 -5.96 1.85 9.36
N ALA A 81 -7.16 2.37 9.08
CA ALA A 81 -8.25 2.33 10.03
C ALA A 81 -8.67 0.90 10.34
N ARG A 82 -8.76 0.05 9.31
CA ARG A 82 -9.14 -1.35 9.52
C ARG A 82 -8.09 -2.11 10.30
N LEU A 83 -6.82 -1.87 10.00
CA LEU A 83 -5.75 -2.52 10.77
C LEU A 83 -5.78 -2.08 12.22
N HIS A 84 -6.01 -0.80 12.45
CA HIS A 84 -6.08 -0.28 13.81
C HIS A 84 -7.18 -0.98 14.61
N GLU A 85 -8.34 -1.21 13.99
CA GLU A 85 -9.45 -1.92 14.64
C GLU A 85 -9.06 -3.35 14.99
N ARG A 86 -8.13 -3.93 14.25
CA ARG A 86 -7.66 -5.30 14.47
C ARG A 86 -6.36 -5.33 15.25
N ARG A 87 -5.97 -4.21 15.84
CA ARG A 87 -4.74 -4.07 16.63
C ARG A 87 -3.48 -4.27 15.81
N GLY A 88 -3.58 -4.09 14.50
CA GLY A 88 -2.43 -4.05 13.62
C GLY A 88 -2.05 -2.62 13.31
N ARG A 89 -1.09 -2.45 12.41
CA ARG A 89 -0.70 -1.11 12.01
C ARG A 89 -0.19 -1.12 10.58
N LEU A 90 -0.38 0.03 9.92
CA LEU A 90 0.09 0.26 8.58
C LEU A 90 1.26 1.21 8.63
N MET A 91 2.37 0.84 7.97
CA MET A 91 3.50 1.72 7.78
C MET A 91 3.67 1.95 6.29
N VAL A 92 3.90 3.19 5.89
CA VAL A 92 4.14 3.54 4.49
C VAL A 92 5.57 4.00 4.35
N VAL A 93 6.33 3.31 3.49
CA VAL A 93 7.71 3.70 3.18
C VAL A 93 7.68 4.57 1.94
N CYS A 94 8.07 5.83 2.08
CA CYS A 94 7.96 6.81 1.01
C CYS A 94 9.21 7.67 0.96
N PRO A 95 10.26 7.25 0.23
CA PRO A 95 11.49 8.04 0.15
C PRO A 95 11.38 9.29 -0.70
N SER A 96 10.45 9.33 -1.64
CA SER A 96 10.32 10.44 -2.57
C SER A 96 9.90 11.72 -1.85
N PRO A 97 10.70 12.81 -1.94
CA PRO A 97 10.28 14.07 -1.33
C PRO A 97 8.99 14.61 -1.92
N PHE A 98 8.78 14.39 -3.22
CA PHE A 98 7.56 14.84 -3.88
C PHE A 98 6.33 14.15 -3.28
N LEU A 99 6.38 12.82 -3.16
CA LEU A 99 5.24 12.09 -2.60
C LEU A 99 5.07 12.38 -1.12
N ARG A 100 6.17 12.54 -0.38
CA ARG A 100 6.06 12.88 1.04
C ARG A 100 5.35 14.21 1.22
N GLU A 101 5.57 15.15 0.32
CA GLU A 101 4.87 16.42 0.39
C GLU A 101 3.39 16.24 0.14
N VAL A 102 3.01 15.34 -0.77
CA VAL A 102 1.62 15.02 -1.00
C VAL A 102 0.95 14.50 0.28
N PHE A 103 1.65 13.61 1.00
CA PHE A 103 1.12 13.10 2.27
C PHE A 103 0.98 14.22 3.31
N ALA A 104 1.95 15.12 3.36
CA ALA A 104 1.91 16.21 4.34
C ALA A 104 0.82 17.22 4.01
N LEU A 105 0.73 17.64 2.76
CA LEU A 105 -0.25 18.66 2.37
C LEU A 105 -1.68 18.15 2.44
N SER A 106 -1.88 16.86 2.19
CA SER A 106 -3.22 16.27 2.28
C SER A 106 -3.65 15.96 3.70
N GLY A 107 -2.71 15.97 4.64
CA GLY A 107 -3.00 15.58 6.02
C GLY A 107 -3.00 14.08 6.25
N VAL A 108 -2.72 13.28 5.23
CA VAL A 108 -2.77 11.83 5.37
C VAL A 108 -1.68 11.31 6.30
N ASP A 109 -0.55 12.02 6.40
CA ASP A 109 0.51 11.64 7.31
C ASP A 109 0.11 11.78 8.78
N GLN A 110 -1.03 12.39 9.08
CA GLN A 110 -1.59 12.40 10.42
C GLN A 110 -2.40 11.13 10.70
N LEU A 111 -2.76 10.40 9.65
CA LEU A 111 -3.63 9.22 9.75
C LEU A 111 -2.88 7.92 9.49
N VAL A 112 -1.78 7.96 8.75
CA VAL A 112 -0.95 6.79 8.47
C VAL A 112 0.49 7.12 8.85
N HIS A 113 1.24 6.10 9.25
CA HIS A 113 2.63 6.28 9.64
C HIS A 113 3.51 6.25 8.39
N VAL A 114 4.14 7.36 8.06
CA VAL A 114 4.96 7.48 6.86
C VAL A 114 6.42 7.66 7.26
N VAL A 115 7.29 6.82 6.69
CA VAL A 115 8.73 6.89 6.95
C VAL A 115 9.48 7.03 5.63
N GLY A 116 10.74 7.48 5.72
CA GLY A 116 11.51 7.72 4.51
C GLY A 116 12.12 6.48 3.90
N ALA A 117 12.39 5.45 4.72
CA ALA A 117 12.98 4.22 4.21
C ALA A 117 12.77 3.12 5.22
N THR A 118 12.80 1.86 4.74
CA THR A 118 12.70 0.70 5.63
C THR A 118 13.90 0.71 6.56
N GLY A 119 13.65 0.55 7.84
CA GLY A 119 14.71 0.55 8.83
C GLY A 119 15.21 1.93 9.22
N ASP A 120 14.63 2.97 8.65
CA ASP A 120 14.99 4.32 8.98
C ASP A 120 14.30 4.66 10.30
N GLY A 121 15.03 4.87 11.31
CA GLY A 121 14.49 5.11 12.63
C GLY A 121 13.87 6.46 12.81
N GLY A 122 13.84 7.25 11.80
CA GLY A 122 13.20 8.50 12.02
C GLY A 122 13.26 9.41 10.99
#